data_387cca860246171a8fddd201d035e72b
#
_entry.id   387cca860246171a8fddd201d035e72b
#
_cell.length_a   1.000
_cell.length_b   1.000
_cell.length_c   1.000
_cell.angle_alpha   90.00
_cell.angle_beta   90.00
_cell.angle_gamma   90.00
#
_symmetry.space_group_name_H-M   'P 1'
#
loop_
_entity.id
_entity.type
_entity.pdbx_description
1 polymer ?
#
loop_
_entity_poly.entity_id
_entity_poly.type
_entity_poly.pdbx_seq_one_letter_code
_entity_poly.pdbx_strand_id
1 'polypeptide(L)'
;MKSTAGKPRARSAAGLSLVLMLAAAGTALGEDVELSVRADQPGDTISRLLYGQFAEHLGRGIYGGIWVGEDSEIPNTQGFRDDVIEALKKLHIPVIRWPGGCFADEYNWRDGIGPRDQRPVRLNKLWGWVRETNAFGTHEFMNLVDILGSEAYIAGNLGSGSPRDMAEWLEYMTEDQDTTLARLRRANGRDEPWKVPFFGVGNESWGCGGSMLPPHYMDLYRRYATFLRTPEGNRPKLVASGGWDARTDWTETLASGVNEGEAWAYRLDGISHHYYTIPTGDWDKKGSATGFPEEEWISTLYRTMLVDEHLTANERVLDALDPDEKIGIYLDEWGTWYDPEEGHEPGFLYQQNSIRDALVAALNFNIFHRHTRRLHMANIAQTVNVLQAVVLTEGDRIVRTPTYHAFEMYVPFQDATFLPVEPEDMTDYELGEVSVPHVSATAALTGEGELVVALVNLHARDAVDVDVELRGYAAASASGRVRSR
;
A
#
# COMPACT_ATOMS: atom_id res chain seq x y z
N MET A 1 -40.73 -28.03 -41.08
CA MET A 1 -41.11 -26.89 -40.24
C MET A 1 -40.99 -27.32 -38.79
N LYS A 2 -39.91 -26.93 -38.12
CA LYS A 2 -39.79 -26.99 -36.66
C LYS A 2 -39.26 -25.64 -36.21
N SER A 3 -40.15 -24.91 -35.54
CA SER A 3 -39.90 -23.63 -34.91
C SER A 3 -39.04 -23.85 -33.65
N THR A 4 -37.89 -23.24 -33.56
CA THR A 4 -37.11 -23.16 -32.32
C THR A 4 -37.40 -21.81 -31.66
N ALA A 5 -38.22 -21.84 -30.63
CA ALA A 5 -38.46 -20.71 -29.76
C ALA A 5 -37.21 -20.42 -28.92
N GLY A 6 -36.59 -19.27 -29.13
CA GLY A 6 -35.50 -18.75 -28.29
C GLY A 6 -36.00 -18.40 -26.90
N LYS A 7 -35.32 -18.87 -25.87
CA LYS A 7 -35.54 -18.45 -24.49
C LYS A 7 -35.09 -17.01 -24.31
N PRO A 8 -35.85 -16.17 -23.60
CA PRO A 8 -35.40 -14.82 -23.29
C PRO A 8 -34.20 -14.89 -22.31
N ARG A 9 -33.10 -14.23 -22.64
CA ARG A 9 -32.01 -13.94 -21.72
C ARG A 9 -32.55 -13.02 -20.61
N ALA A 10 -32.49 -13.46 -19.39
CA ALA A 10 -32.71 -12.61 -18.22
C ALA A 10 -31.67 -11.48 -18.26
N ARG A 11 -32.16 -10.24 -18.35
CA ARG A 11 -31.32 -9.05 -18.11
C ARG A 11 -31.13 -9.01 -16.58
N SER A 12 -29.89 -9.18 -16.13
CA SER A 12 -29.51 -8.87 -14.75
C SER A 12 -29.81 -7.38 -14.52
N ALA A 13 -30.51 -7.07 -13.45
CA ALA A 13 -30.72 -5.68 -13.04
C ALA A 13 -29.35 -5.14 -12.58
N ALA A 14 -28.81 -4.16 -13.29
CA ALA A 14 -27.58 -3.49 -12.91
C ALA A 14 -27.86 -2.56 -11.71
N GLY A 15 -27.08 -2.68 -10.65
CA GLY A 15 -27.13 -1.81 -9.47
C GLY A 15 -26.02 -0.76 -9.49
N LEU A 16 -26.28 0.41 -8.91
CA LEU A 16 -25.30 1.46 -8.64
C LEU A 16 -24.98 1.45 -7.14
N SER A 17 -23.71 1.24 -6.77
CA SER A 17 -23.24 1.38 -5.38
C SER A 17 -22.46 2.68 -5.23
N LEU A 18 -22.98 3.60 -4.40
CA LEU A 18 -22.37 4.90 -4.13
C LEU A 18 -21.63 4.87 -2.80
N VAL A 19 -20.35 5.21 -2.81
CA VAL A 19 -19.49 5.34 -1.63
C VAL A 19 -19.25 6.82 -1.37
N LEU A 20 -19.82 7.38 -0.30
CA LEU A 20 -19.70 8.79 0.06
C LEU A 20 -18.86 8.98 1.32
N MET A 21 -17.85 9.84 1.24
CA MET A 21 -17.14 10.37 2.41
C MET A 21 -17.41 11.88 2.52
N LEU A 22 -18.06 12.30 3.60
CA LEU A 22 -18.39 13.70 3.88
C LEU A 22 -17.66 14.21 5.11
N ALA A 23 -17.01 15.36 4.98
CA ALA A 23 -16.45 16.11 6.10
C ALA A 23 -17.43 17.23 6.52
N ALA A 24 -18.28 17.01 7.47
CA ALA A 24 -19.20 17.95 8.12
C ALA A 24 -20.62 18.11 7.55
N ALA A 25 -21.61 18.07 8.46
CA ALA A 25 -22.97 18.50 8.24
C ALA A 25 -23.12 19.98 8.67
N GLY A 26 -23.06 20.89 7.72
CA GLY A 26 -23.45 22.29 7.88
C GLY A 26 -24.66 22.58 6.99
N THR A 27 -25.67 23.33 7.47
CA THR A 27 -26.79 23.81 6.67
C THR A 27 -26.39 25.09 5.94
N ALA A 28 -25.48 25.00 4.97
CA ALA A 28 -25.30 26.00 3.96
C ALA A 28 -26.01 25.54 2.67
N LEU A 29 -26.50 26.41 1.84
CA LEU A 29 -26.87 26.11 0.47
C LEU A 29 -25.58 25.66 -0.21
N GLY A 30 -25.43 24.35 -0.44
CA GLY A 30 -24.25 23.77 -1.06
C GLY A 30 -24.07 24.34 -2.48
N GLU A 31 -22.83 24.49 -2.89
CA GLU A 31 -22.52 24.67 -4.31
C GLU A 31 -22.82 23.33 -5.02
N ASP A 32 -23.39 23.41 -6.21
CA ASP A 32 -23.67 22.22 -7.02
C ASP A 32 -22.38 21.82 -7.74
N VAL A 33 -22.05 20.53 -7.70
CA VAL A 33 -20.93 19.93 -8.46
C VAL A 33 -21.51 18.97 -9.49
N GLU A 34 -21.13 19.13 -10.74
CA GLU A 34 -21.54 18.26 -11.83
C GLU A 34 -20.35 17.38 -12.27
N LEU A 35 -20.55 16.05 -12.24
CA LEU A 35 -19.57 15.05 -12.64
C LEU A 35 -20.13 14.14 -13.73
N SER A 36 -19.28 13.72 -14.66
CA SER A 36 -19.63 12.76 -15.71
C SER A 36 -18.79 11.48 -15.55
N VAL A 37 -19.44 10.33 -15.33
CA VAL A 37 -18.79 9.01 -15.32
C VAL A 37 -18.81 8.40 -16.72
N ARG A 38 -17.65 8.13 -17.29
CA ARG A 38 -17.46 7.68 -18.67
C ARG A 38 -17.45 6.15 -18.78
N ALA A 39 -18.57 5.50 -18.50
CA ALA A 39 -18.67 4.04 -18.68
C ALA A 39 -18.63 3.60 -20.17
N ASP A 40 -18.74 4.55 -21.10
CA ASP A 40 -18.52 4.38 -22.53
C ASP A 40 -17.02 4.37 -22.92
N GLN A 41 -16.12 4.73 -22.01
CA GLN A 41 -14.67 4.78 -22.20
C GLN A 41 -13.93 4.07 -21.05
N PRO A 42 -14.10 2.75 -20.87
CA PRO A 42 -13.46 2.04 -19.78
C PRO A 42 -11.92 2.07 -19.93
N GLY A 43 -11.25 2.28 -18.79
CA GLY A 43 -9.79 2.20 -18.66
C GLY A 43 -9.32 0.80 -18.28
N ASP A 44 -8.14 0.74 -17.66
CA ASP A 44 -7.52 -0.51 -17.23
C ASP A 44 -8.15 -1.06 -15.95
N THR A 45 -7.77 -2.29 -15.60
CA THR A 45 -8.19 -2.90 -14.33
C THR A 45 -7.48 -2.24 -13.15
N ILE A 46 -8.24 -1.84 -12.14
CA ILE A 46 -7.71 -1.38 -10.86
C ILE A 46 -7.13 -2.59 -10.12
N SER A 47 -5.80 -2.67 -10.08
CA SER A 47 -5.13 -3.77 -9.38
C SER A 47 -5.54 -3.80 -7.90
N ARG A 48 -5.96 -4.97 -7.40
CA ARG A 48 -6.20 -5.14 -5.94
C ARG A 48 -4.97 -4.77 -5.12
N LEU A 49 -3.76 -4.93 -5.67
CA LEU A 49 -2.50 -4.64 -4.98
C LEU A 49 -2.32 -3.15 -4.63
N LEU A 50 -3.16 -2.25 -5.15
CA LEU A 50 -3.20 -0.84 -4.73
C LEU A 50 -3.71 -0.66 -3.28
N TYR A 51 -4.28 -1.71 -2.68
CA TYR A 51 -4.80 -1.74 -1.31
C TYR A 51 -3.92 -2.55 -0.37
N GLY A 52 -2.64 -2.67 -0.70
CA GLY A 52 -1.64 -3.39 0.07
C GLY A 52 -1.32 -2.73 1.41
N GLN A 53 -0.63 -3.49 2.25
CA GLN A 53 -0.25 -3.12 3.59
C GLN A 53 1.27 -3.21 3.76
N PHE A 54 1.79 -2.41 4.69
CA PHE A 54 3.18 -2.45 5.09
C PHE A 54 3.29 -2.73 6.59
N ALA A 55 4.11 -3.68 6.97
CA ALA A 55 4.38 -4.08 8.33
C ALA A 55 5.89 -4.13 8.58
N GLU A 56 6.37 -3.38 9.55
CA GLU A 56 7.77 -3.25 9.91
C GLU A 56 8.01 -3.59 11.36
N HIS A 57 9.20 -4.08 11.70
CA HIS A 57 9.68 -4.19 13.08
C HIS A 57 9.95 -2.79 13.66
N LEU A 58 8.88 -2.02 13.82
CA LEU A 58 8.87 -0.65 14.27
C LEU A 58 7.83 -0.47 15.37
N GLY A 59 8.22 0.11 16.50
CA GLY A 59 7.34 0.42 17.59
C GLY A 59 6.50 -0.78 18.04
N ARG A 60 5.19 -0.62 17.95
CA ARG A 60 4.21 -1.67 18.28
C ARG A 60 3.47 -2.20 17.03
N GLY A 61 4.06 -2.08 15.86
CA GLY A 61 3.48 -2.60 14.62
C GLY A 61 3.37 -4.12 14.63
N ILE A 62 4.45 -4.80 14.96
CA ILE A 62 4.50 -6.26 15.08
C ILE A 62 4.13 -6.69 16.49
N TYR A 63 5.00 -6.45 17.48
CA TYR A 63 4.81 -6.90 18.87
C TYR A 63 3.76 -6.05 19.60
N GLY A 64 2.74 -6.72 20.16
CA GLY A 64 1.58 -6.07 20.78
C GLY A 64 0.58 -5.47 19.78
N GLY A 65 0.96 -5.41 18.52
CA GLY A 65 0.13 -5.01 17.39
C GLY A 65 -0.47 -6.20 16.67
N ILE A 66 0.20 -6.69 15.62
CA ILE A 66 -0.26 -7.86 14.86
C ILE A 66 -0.08 -9.15 15.68
N TRP A 67 1.02 -9.27 16.40
CA TRP A 67 1.42 -10.51 17.09
C TRP A 67 1.71 -10.29 18.57
N VAL A 68 1.17 -11.15 19.43
CA VAL A 68 1.29 -11.08 20.90
C VAL A 68 1.97 -12.31 21.51
N GLY A 69 2.25 -13.33 20.68
CA GLY A 69 2.73 -14.63 21.15
C GLY A 69 1.61 -15.57 21.55
N GLU A 70 1.89 -16.87 21.45
CA GLU A 70 0.89 -17.93 21.68
C GLU A 70 0.45 -18.03 23.13
N ASP A 71 1.34 -17.66 24.07
CA ASP A 71 1.08 -17.71 25.53
C ASP A 71 0.40 -16.45 26.06
N SER A 72 0.01 -15.50 25.19
CA SER A 72 -0.65 -14.26 25.58
C SER A 72 -2.06 -14.51 26.11
N GLU A 73 -2.48 -13.75 27.14
CA GLU A 73 -3.86 -13.72 27.62
C GLU A 73 -4.82 -13.03 26.62
N ILE A 74 -4.27 -12.23 25.68
CA ILE A 74 -5.04 -11.61 24.60
C ILE A 74 -5.45 -12.73 23.62
N PRO A 75 -6.76 -12.82 23.25
CA PRO A 75 -7.22 -13.81 22.28
C PRO A 75 -6.39 -13.82 21.02
N ASN A 76 -5.82 -14.99 20.70
CA ASN A 76 -4.92 -15.13 19.58
C ASN A 76 -4.97 -16.53 18.96
N THR A 77 -4.67 -16.58 17.68
CA THR A 77 -4.44 -17.82 16.92
C THR A 77 -2.99 -17.85 16.47
N GLN A 78 -2.20 -18.80 16.96
CA GLN A 78 -0.75 -18.91 16.68
C GLN A 78 0.04 -17.63 17.06
N GLY A 79 -0.41 -16.90 18.09
CA GLY A 79 0.18 -15.64 18.53
C GLY A 79 -0.33 -14.40 17.79
N PHE A 80 -1.08 -14.54 16.70
CA PHE A 80 -1.73 -13.40 16.01
C PHE A 80 -3.00 -13.01 16.75
N ARG A 81 -3.20 -11.73 16.98
CA ARG A 81 -4.42 -11.20 17.62
C ARG A 81 -5.64 -11.50 16.75
N ASP A 82 -6.61 -12.21 17.31
CA ASP A 82 -7.82 -12.61 16.58
C ASP A 82 -8.63 -11.40 16.11
N ASP A 83 -8.71 -10.34 16.90
CA ASP A 83 -9.41 -9.10 16.60
C ASP A 83 -8.78 -8.33 15.43
N VAL A 84 -7.44 -8.30 15.37
CA VAL A 84 -6.69 -7.69 14.26
C VAL A 84 -6.86 -8.51 12.99
N ILE A 85 -6.72 -9.83 13.07
CA ILE A 85 -6.92 -10.73 11.93
C ILE A 85 -8.34 -10.60 11.37
N GLU A 86 -9.37 -10.57 12.23
CA GLU A 86 -10.76 -10.37 11.80
C GLU A 86 -10.94 -9.02 11.08
N ALA A 87 -10.33 -7.95 11.60
CA ALA A 87 -10.39 -6.64 10.99
C ALA A 87 -9.73 -6.64 9.59
N LEU A 88 -8.52 -7.17 9.48
CA LEU A 88 -7.76 -7.20 8.22
C LEU A 88 -8.42 -8.08 7.15
N LYS A 89 -9.02 -9.22 7.54
CA LYS A 89 -9.80 -10.07 6.60
C LYS A 89 -10.95 -9.32 5.93
N LYS A 90 -11.63 -8.42 6.66
CA LYS A 90 -12.74 -7.62 6.09
C LYS A 90 -12.29 -6.61 5.05
N LEU A 91 -11.02 -6.22 5.07
CA LEU A 91 -10.43 -5.34 4.07
C LEU A 91 -9.97 -6.08 2.81
N HIS A 92 -10.02 -7.41 2.81
CA HIS A 92 -9.51 -8.24 1.71
C HIS A 92 -8.06 -7.87 1.34
N ILE A 93 -7.19 -7.74 2.37
CA ILE A 93 -5.79 -7.30 2.19
C ILE A 93 -5.10 -8.18 1.14
N PRO A 94 -4.68 -7.61 -0.01
CA PRO A 94 -4.15 -8.40 -1.11
C PRO A 94 -2.67 -8.76 -0.95
N VAL A 95 -1.90 -7.89 -0.32
CA VAL A 95 -0.44 -8.04 -0.17
C VAL A 95 0.04 -7.36 1.11
N ILE A 96 1.05 -7.95 1.75
CA ILE A 96 1.74 -7.37 2.91
C ILE A 96 3.24 -7.34 2.63
N ARG A 97 3.84 -6.17 2.76
CA ARG A 97 5.29 -5.95 2.69
C ARG A 97 5.90 -6.08 4.09
N TRP A 98 6.97 -6.88 4.23
CA TRP A 98 7.69 -7.18 5.47
C TRP A 98 9.16 -7.56 5.15
N PRO A 99 10.18 -7.44 6.02
CA PRO A 99 10.14 -7.15 7.46
C PRO A 99 10.19 -5.66 7.80
N GLY A 100 10.22 -4.81 6.82
CA GLY A 100 10.27 -3.38 7.04
C GLY A 100 10.65 -2.59 5.81
N GLY A 101 10.80 -1.30 6.03
CA GLY A 101 11.49 -0.34 5.22
C GLY A 101 12.96 -0.29 5.66
N CYS A 102 13.32 0.73 6.45
CA CYS A 102 14.69 0.87 6.96
C CYS A 102 15.18 -0.33 7.77
N PHE A 103 14.31 -0.98 8.53
CA PHE A 103 14.68 -2.17 9.29
C PHE A 103 15.11 -3.33 8.38
N ALA A 104 14.56 -3.46 7.19
CA ALA A 104 14.89 -4.53 6.26
C ALA A 104 16.39 -4.54 5.89
N ASP A 105 17.01 -3.37 5.76
CA ASP A 105 18.41 -3.25 5.37
C ASP A 105 19.43 -3.47 6.53
N GLU A 106 18.93 -3.71 7.76
CA GLU A 106 19.68 -4.22 8.90
C GLU A 106 19.28 -5.66 9.29
N TYR A 107 18.20 -6.21 8.74
CA TYR A 107 17.64 -7.50 9.14
C TYR A 107 18.45 -8.67 8.60
N ASN A 108 18.86 -9.57 9.52
CA ASN A 108 19.40 -10.87 9.17
C ASN A 108 18.29 -11.93 9.29
N TRP A 109 17.80 -12.43 8.17
CA TRP A 109 16.70 -13.41 8.14
C TRP A 109 16.96 -14.69 8.93
N ARG A 110 18.24 -15.09 9.10
CA ARG A 110 18.60 -16.28 9.89
C ARG A 110 18.35 -16.11 11.38
N ASP A 111 18.33 -14.87 11.86
CA ASP A 111 17.99 -14.56 13.25
C ASP A 111 16.50 -14.81 13.53
N GLY A 112 15.64 -14.73 12.52
CA GLY A 112 14.18 -14.91 12.62
C GLY A 112 13.67 -16.32 12.27
N ILE A 113 14.53 -17.36 12.29
CA ILE A 113 14.13 -18.74 12.03
C ILE A 113 14.56 -19.70 13.15
N GLY A 114 14.00 -20.91 13.17
CA GLY A 114 14.27 -21.89 14.21
C GLY A 114 13.50 -21.64 15.52
N PRO A 115 13.84 -22.38 16.60
CA PRO A 115 13.17 -22.24 17.89
C PRO A 115 13.28 -20.81 18.46
N ARG A 116 12.16 -20.22 18.84
CA ARG A 116 12.09 -18.79 19.26
C ARG A 116 12.98 -18.47 20.46
N ASP A 117 13.10 -19.39 21.41
CA ASP A 117 13.94 -19.26 22.62
C ASP A 117 15.44 -19.29 22.32
N GLN A 118 15.83 -19.71 21.12
CA GLN A 118 17.22 -19.77 20.66
C GLN A 118 17.56 -18.66 19.67
N ARG A 119 16.59 -17.86 19.24
CA ARG A 119 16.82 -16.77 18.31
C ARG A 119 17.66 -15.66 18.97
N PRO A 120 18.65 -15.09 18.26
CA PRO A 120 19.47 -14.01 18.83
C PRO A 120 18.64 -12.76 19.06
N VAL A 121 18.93 -12.06 20.15
CA VAL A 121 18.36 -10.75 20.46
C VAL A 121 19.26 -9.68 19.90
N ARG A 122 18.70 -8.78 19.11
CA ARG A 122 19.39 -7.64 18.51
C ARG A 122 18.93 -6.34 19.14
N LEU A 123 19.59 -5.25 18.81
CA LEU A 123 19.15 -3.90 19.13
C LEU A 123 18.60 -3.27 17.85
N ASN A 124 17.32 -2.94 17.84
CA ASN A 124 16.70 -2.13 16.78
C ASN A 124 17.11 -0.67 17.00
N LYS A 125 18.17 -0.24 16.32
CA LYS A 125 18.76 1.08 16.51
C LYS A 125 18.01 2.18 15.77
N LEU A 126 17.34 1.81 14.68
CA LEU A 126 16.57 2.74 13.85
C LEU A 126 15.29 3.18 14.57
N TRP A 127 14.61 2.23 15.21
CA TRP A 127 13.29 2.47 15.76
C TRP A 127 13.27 2.31 17.30
N GLY A 128 13.54 3.42 17.99
CA GLY A 128 13.38 3.52 19.45
C GLY A 128 14.48 2.85 20.30
N TRP A 129 15.58 2.35 19.73
CA TRP A 129 16.68 1.68 20.47
C TRP A 129 16.21 0.55 21.37
N VAL A 130 15.26 -0.25 20.89
CA VAL A 130 14.66 -1.35 21.64
C VAL A 130 15.26 -2.70 21.28
N ARG A 131 15.06 -3.67 22.18
CA ARG A 131 15.48 -5.05 21.94
C ARG A 131 14.55 -5.69 20.92
N GLU A 132 15.11 -6.16 19.81
CA GLU A 132 14.46 -7.02 18.84
C GLU A 132 14.75 -8.47 19.20
N THR A 133 13.71 -9.20 19.55
CA THR A 133 13.83 -10.60 20.00
C THR A 133 13.84 -11.60 18.86
N ASN A 134 13.52 -11.15 17.64
CA ASN A 134 13.31 -11.99 16.47
C ASN A 134 12.25 -13.10 16.67
N ALA A 135 11.36 -12.92 17.65
CA ALA A 135 10.29 -13.88 17.94
C ALA A 135 9.28 -13.97 16.80
N PHE A 136 9.15 -12.90 16.03
CA PHE A 136 8.43 -12.85 14.76
C PHE A 136 9.43 -12.83 13.61
N GLY A 137 9.40 -13.82 12.75
CA GLY A 137 10.33 -13.96 11.63
C GLY A 137 9.65 -14.54 10.40
N THR A 138 10.42 -15.20 9.54
CA THR A 138 9.93 -15.70 8.24
C THR A 138 8.69 -16.61 8.39
N HIS A 139 8.70 -17.56 9.31
CA HIS A 139 7.58 -18.49 9.50
C HIS A 139 6.33 -17.78 10.01
N GLU A 140 6.49 -16.91 10.99
CA GLU A 140 5.39 -16.12 11.54
C GLU A 140 4.79 -15.21 10.46
N PHE A 141 5.63 -14.52 9.68
CA PHE A 141 5.14 -13.67 8.59
C PHE A 141 4.39 -14.46 7.51
N MET A 142 4.94 -15.57 7.06
CA MET A 142 4.30 -16.38 6.03
C MET A 142 3.01 -17.04 6.54
N ASN A 143 2.92 -17.38 7.85
CA ASN A 143 1.67 -17.83 8.46
C ASN A 143 0.62 -16.70 8.50
N LEU A 144 1.02 -15.45 8.78
CA LEU A 144 0.11 -14.29 8.69
C LEU A 144 -0.47 -14.16 7.28
N VAL A 145 0.38 -14.25 6.26
CA VAL A 145 -0.02 -14.18 4.85
C VAL A 145 -1.02 -15.31 4.51
N ASP A 146 -0.72 -16.55 4.91
CA ASP A 146 -1.61 -17.71 4.71
C ASP A 146 -2.96 -17.51 5.42
N ILE A 147 -2.98 -17.01 6.67
CA ILE A 147 -4.20 -16.76 7.46
C ILE A 147 -5.09 -15.68 6.83
N LEU A 148 -4.48 -14.65 6.26
CA LEU A 148 -5.20 -13.53 5.61
C LEU A 148 -5.60 -13.85 4.18
N GLY A 149 -4.96 -14.83 3.54
CA GLY A 149 -5.11 -15.11 2.11
C GLY A 149 -4.47 -14.01 1.24
N SER A 150 -3.45 -13.36 1.77
CA SER A 150 -2.71 -12.28 1.11
C SER A 150 -1.51 -12.82 0.33
N GLU A 151 -0.85 -11.95 -0.44
CA GLU A 151 0.44 -12.23 -1.07
C GLU A 151 1.59 -11.68 -0.22
N ALA A 152 2.74 -12.38 -0.23
CA ALA A 152 3.93 -11.94 0.46
C ALA A 152 4.76 -10.98 -0.41
N TYR A 153 5.14 -9.83 0.14
CA TYR A 153 6.18 -8.98 -0.40
C TYR A 153 7.34 -8.92 0.59
N ILE A 154 8.42 -9.62 0.27
CA ILE A 154 9.62 -9.68 1.11
C ILE A 154 10.57 -8.54 0.75
N ALA A 155 10.92 -7.69 1.71
CA ALA A 155 11.94 -6.66 1.54
C ALA A 155 13.31 -7.23 1.93
N GLY A 156 14.21 -7.36 0.95
CA GLY A 156 15.53 -7.96 1.11
C GLY A 156 16.58 -6.94 1.54
N ASN A 157 17.52 -7.37 2.38
CA ASN A 157 18.62 -6.57 2.90
C ASN A 157 19.73 -6.37 1.85
N LEU A 158 19.75 -5.22 1.20
CA LEU A 158 20.87 -4.82 0.32
C LEU A 158 21.89 -3.96 1.07
N GLY A 159 21.45 -3.17 2.05
CA GLY A 159 22.27 -2.17 2.74
C GLY A 159 23.42 -2.78 3.54
N SER A 160 23.16 -3.76 4.42
CA SER A 160 24.18 -4.41 5.24
C SER A 160 24.38 -5.89 4.93
N GLY A 161 23.51 -6.50 4.11
CA GLY A 161 23.57 -7.89 3.72
C GLY A 161 24.52 -8.18 2.55
N SER A 162 24.43 -9.39 2.04
CA SER A 162 25.18 -9.82 0.85
C SER A 162 24.26 -10.46 -0.18
N PRO A 163 24.65 -10.52 -1.48
CA PRO A 163 23.90 -11.25 -2.49
C PRO A 163 23.64 -12.71 -2.12
N ARG A 164 24.56 -13.33 -1.39
CA ARG A 164 24.42 -14.71 -0.90
C ARG A 164 23.31 -14.80 0.15
N ASP A 165 23.30 -13.91 1.14
CA ASP A 165 22.31 -13.95 2.22
C ASP A 165 20.89 -13.80 1.65
N MET A 166 20.72 -12.89 0.70
CA MET A 166 19.45 -12.64 0.05
C MET A 166 19.02 -13.85 -0.81
N ALA A 167 19.93 -14.44 -1.58
CA ALA A 167 19.67 -15.63 -2.39
C ALA A 167 19.36 -16.85 -1.52
N GLU A 168 20.07 -17.06 -0.41
CA GLU A 168 19.83 -18.15 0.52
C GLU A 168 18.49 -17.99 1.27
N TRP A 169 18.06 -16.76 1.55
CA TRP A 169 16.72 -16.53 2.12
C TRP A 169 15.63 -16.90 1.14
N LEU A 170 15.77 -16.50 -0.12
CA LEU A 170 14.83 -16.87 -1.17
C LEU A 170 14.82 -18.39 -1.42
N GLU A 171 16.00 -19.06 -1.46
CA GLU A 171 16.09 -20.52 -1.54
C GLU A 171 15.41 -21.21 -0.35
N TYR A 172 15.67 -20.73 0.87
CA TYR A 172 15.01 -21.26 2.08
C TYR A 172 13.49 -21.28 1.97
N MET A 173 12.92 -20.20 1.42
CA MET A 173 11.47 -20.08 1.28
C MET A 173 10.89 -20.87 0.11
N THR A 174 11.60 -20.96 -1.01
CA THR A 174 10.99 -21.36 -2.28
C THR A 174 11.48 -22.69 -2.84
N GLU A 175 12.58 -23.26 -2.33
CA GLU A 175 13.15 -24.48 -2.90
C GLU A 175 12.45 -25.73 -2.38
N ASP A 176 12.08 -26.62 -3.31
CA ASP A 176 11.42 -27.90 -3.02
C ASP A 176 12.36 -29.10 -3.03
N GLN A 177 13.47 -29.00 -3.76
CA GLN A 177 14.46 -30.08 -3.81
C GLN A 177 15.13 -30.29 -2.43
N ASP A 178 15.78 -31.43 -2.24
CA ASP A 178 16.44 -31.80 -0.98
C ASP A 178 17.76 -31.07 -0.77
N THR A 179 17.72 -29.73 -0.70
CA THR A 179 18.86 -28.89 -0.36
C THR A 179 19.00 -28.71 1.16
N THR A 180 20.15 -28.19 1.59
CA THR A 180 20.38 -27.90 3.01
C THR A 180 19.39 -26.90 3.56
N LEU A 181 19.03 -25.85 2.79
CA LEU A 181 18.10 -24.80 3.21
C LEU A 181 16.65 -25.30 3.18
N ALA A 182 16.26 -26.12 2.20
CA ALA A 182 14.95 -26.74 2.19
C ALA A 182 14.76 -27.71 3.36
N ARG A 183 15.82 -28.52 3.70
CA ARG A 183 15.80 -29.36 4.93
C ARG A 183 15.68 -28.52 6.20
N LEU A 184 16.37 -27.39 6.25
CA LEU A 184 16.28 -26.47 7.40
C LEU A 184 14.87 -25.90 7.54
N ARG A 185 14.21 -25.48 6.45
CA ARG A 185 12.81 -25.04 6.46
C ARG A 185 11.90 -26.13 7.03
N ARG A 186 12.06 -27.39 6.55
CA ARG A 186 11.28 -28.54 7.02
C ARG A 186 11.53 -28.82 8.50
N ALA A 187 12.78 -28.77 8.93
CA ALA A 187 13.14 -28.92 10.34
C ALA A 187 12.55 -27.83 11.24
N ASN A 188 12.32 -26.64 10.69
CA ASN A 188 11.67 -25.52 11.36
C ASN A 188 10.12 -25.58 11.25
N GLY A 189 9.55 -26.68 10.74
CA GLY A 189 8.11 -26.95 10.78
C GLY A 189 7.32 -26.60 9.51
N ARG A 190 8.00 -26.33 8.38
CA ARG A 190 7.29 -26.11 7.11
C ARG A 190 7.83 -27.04 6.03
N ASP A 191 7.03 -28.03 5.67
CA ASP A 191 7.43 -29.02 4.66
C ASP A 191 7.41 -28.43 3.25
N GLU A 192 6.31 -27.81 2.84
CA GLU A 192 6.11 -27.26 1.52
C GLU A 192 6.75 -25.88 1.36
N PRO A 193 7.31 -25.55 0.19
CA PRO A 193 7.79 -24.19 -0.09
C PRO A 193 6.64 -23.19 -0.06
N TRP A 194 6.97 -21.94 0.25
CA TRP A 194 6.04 -20.83 0.09
C TRP A 194 6.12 -20.23 -1.31
N LYS A 195 5.05 -19.59 -1.72
CA LYS A 195 5.07 -18.66 -2.85
C LYS A 195 5.54 -17.30 -2.36
N VAL A 196 6.50 -16.72 -3.09
CA VAL A 196 7.01 -15.37 -2.85
C VAL A 196 6.83 -14.57 -4.14
N PRO A 197 5.67 -13.94 -4.35
CA PRO A 197 5.36 -13.27 -5.61
C PRO A 197 6.13 -11.96 -5.80
N PHE A 198 6.54 -11.29 -4.72
CA PHE A 198 7.28 -10.02 -4.76
C PHE A 198 8.50 -10.07 -3.85
N PHE A 199 9.62 -9.55 -4.36
CA PHE A 199 10.87 -9.48 -3.62
C PHE A 199 11.56 -8.14 -3.88
N GLY A 200 11.66 -7.31 -2.84
CA GLY A 200 12.36 -6.03 -2.86
C GLY A 200 13.87 -6.23 -2.71
N VAL A 201 14.63 -5.49 -3.48
CA VAL A 201 16.11 -5.52 -3.47
C VAL A 201 16.61 -4.23 -2.85
N GLY A 202 16.59 -4.16 -1.51
CA GLY A 202 16.88 -2.98 -0.72
C GLY A 202 15.66 -2.08 -0.49
N ASN A 203 15.81 -1.11 0.40
CA ASN A 203 14.83 -0.10 0.75
C ASN A 203 15.49 1.26 0.90
N GLU A 204 14.86 2.34 0.39
CA GLU A 204 15.36 3.72 0.55
C GLU A 204 16.88 3.83 0.46
N SER A 205 17.45 3.23 -0.58
CA SER A 205 18.91 3.10 -0.70
C SER A 205 19.62 4.47 -0.82
N TRP A 206 18.87 5.52 -1.13
CA TRP A 206 19.29 6.92 -1.06
C TRP A 206 19.42 7.46 0.38
N GLY A 207 18.77 6.82 1.34
CA GLY A 207 18.68 7.21 2.75
C GLY A 207 19.14 6.10 3.68
N CYS A 208 18.24 5.59 4.52
CA CYS A 208 18.54 4.59 5.56
C CYS A 208 19.06 3.26 5.01
N GLY A 209 18.72 2.90 3.77
CA GLY A 209 19.22 1.69 3.10
C GLY A 209 20.66 1.79 2.57
N GLY A 210 21.42 2.87 2.89
CA GLY A 210 22.84 2.91 2.58
C GLY A 210 23.39 4.24 2.05
N SER A 211 22.58 5.30 1.97
CA SER A 211 22.98 6.66 1.51
C SER A 211 23.67 6.63 0.14
N MET A 212 23.13 5.87 -0.80
CA MET A 212 23.72 5.62 -2.12
C MET A 212 23.28 6.67 -3.14
N LEU A 213 24.08 6.82 -4.19
CA LEU A 213 23.68 7.50 -5.42
C LEU A 213 23.07 6.49 -6.40
N PRO A 214 22.14 6.90 -7.30
CA PRO A 214 21.46 5.99 -8.22
C PRO A 214 22.38 5.06 -9.02
N PRO A 215 23.49 5.53 -9.64
CA PRO A 215 24.38 4.64 -10.40
C PRO A 215 25.04 3.55 -9.54
N HIS A 216 25.43 3.88 -8.29
CA HIS A 216 26.03 2.90 -7.38
C HIS A 216 25.00 1.84 -6.98
N TYR A 217 23.78 2.27 -6.64
CA TYR A 217 22.69 1.35 -6.33
C TYR A 217 22.39 0.43 -7.52
N MET A 218 22.34 0.97 -8.75
CA MET A 218 22.10 0.16 -9.96
C MET A 218 23.12 -0.95 -10.13
N ASP A 219 24.40 -0.68 -9.89
CA ASP A 219 25.45 -1.71 -9.95
C ASP A 219 25.25 -2.80 -8.89
N LEU A 220 24.87 -2.40 -7.67
CA LEU A 220 24.54 -3.35 -6.61
C LEU A 220 23.27 -4.14 -6.92
N TYR A 221 22.21 -3.49 -7.38
CA TYR A 221 20.96 -4.13 -7.81
C TYR A 221 21.23 -5.24 -8.83
N ARG A 222 21.98 -4.94 -9.90
CA ARG A 222 22.37 -5.91 -10.93
C ARG A 222 23.09 -7.10 -10.32
N ARG A 223 24.02 -6.84 -9.40
CA ARG A 223 24.78 -7.88 -8.70
C ARG A 223 23.87 -8.77 -7.85
N TYR A 224 22.95 -8.19 -7.06
CA TYR A 224 22.03 -8.96 -6.21
C TYR A 224 21.02 -9.74 -7.07
N ALA A 225 20.34 -9.07 -7.97
CA ALA A 225 19.31 -9.65 -8.83
C ALA A 225 19.83 -10.85 -9.66
N THR A 226 21.11 -10.84 -10.04
CA THR A 226 21.77 -11.97 -10.75
C THR A 226 21.68 -13.29 -9.99
N PHE A 227 21.69 -13.24 -8.65
CA PHE A 227 21.70 -14.44 -7.80
C PHE A 227 20.28 -14.82 -7.30
N LEU A 228 19.28 -13.98 -7.48
CA LEU A 228 17.90 -14.25 -7.05
C LEU A 228 17.21 -15.16 -8.05
N ARG A 229 17.48 -16.44 -7.94
CA ARG A 229 16.96 -17.50 -8.81
C ARG A 229 16.07 -18.43 -8.00
N THR A 230 14.97 -18.83 -8.56
CA THR A 230 13.97 -19.70 -7.93
C THR A 230 13.54 -20.81 -8.87
N PRO A 231 12.93 -21.89 -8.35
CA PRO A 231 12.28 -22.90 -9.18
C PRO A 231 11.26 -22.29 -10.14
N GLU A 232 11.06 -22.97 -11.28
CA GLU A 232 10.02 -22.60 -12.23
C GLU A 232 8.64 -22.60 -11.55
N GLY A 233 7.85 -21.57 -11.79
CA GLY A 233 6.52 -21.39 -11.17
C GLY A 233 6.54 -20.70 -9.79
N ASN A 234 7.71 -20.41 -9.22
CA ASN A 234 7.84 -19.62 -7.98
C ASN A 234 8.81 -18.44 -8.16
N ARG A 235 8.71 -17.77 -9.29
CA ARG A 235 9.59 -16.67 -9.67
C ARG A 235 9.00 -15.34 -9.18
N PRO A 236 9.61 -14.66 -8.21
CA PRO A 236 9.11 -13.36 -7.74
C PRO A 236 9.30 -12.27 -8.80
N LYS A 237 8.45 -11.26 -8.77
CA LYS A 237 8.76 -9.97 -9.35
C LYS A 237 9.83 -9.29 -8.49
N LEU A 238 10.91 -8.83 -9.11
CA LEU A 238 11.99 -8.12 -8.44
C LEU A 238 11.72 -6.62 -8.50
N VAL A 239 11.65 -6.01 -7.31
CA VAL A 239 11.38 -4.59 -7.14
C VAL A 239 12.65 -3.89 -6.67
N ALA A 240 13.14 -2.94 -7.45
CA ALA A 240 14.30 -2.13 -7.07
C ALA A 240 13.90 -0.99 -6.15
N SER A 241 14.77 -0.60 -5.22
CA SER A 241 14.62 0.65 -4.46
C SER A 241 14.74 1.84 -5.40
N GLY A 242 13.68 2.63 -5.52
CA GLY A 242 13.62 3.82 -6.35
C GLY A 242 13.78 5.11 -5.56
N GLY A 243 13.30 6.19 -6.14
CA GLY A 243 13.36 7.52 -5.55
C GLY A 243 12.20 7.85 -4.62
N TRP A 244 12.18 9.06 -4.18
CA TRP A 244 11.14 9.67 -3.36
C TRP A 244 10.79 11.03 -3.92
N ASP A 245 9.59 11.51 -3.62
CA ASP A 245 9.09 12.76 -4.19
C ASP A 245 9.06 12.74 -5.73
N ALA A 246 8.90 13.85 -6.40
CA ALA A 246 8.85 13.93 -7.88
C ALA A 246 10.22 13.77 -8.57
N ARG A 247 11.23 13.19 -7.88
CA ARG A 247 12.56 12.94 -8.45
C ARG A 247 12.51 11.77 -9.44
N THR A 248 13.05 12.00 -10.62
CA THR A 248 13.07 11.00 -11.72
C THR A 248 14.45 10.37 -11.94
N ASP A 249 15.51 10.91 -11.33
CA ASP A 249 16.88 10.46 -11.54
C ASP A 249 17.12 8.98 -11.16
N TRP A 250 16.41 8.47 -10.15
CA TRP A 250 16.42 7.05 -9.80
C TRP A 250 15.75 6.20 -10.86
N THR A 251 14.55 6.58 -11.29
CA THR A 251 13.79 5.88 -12.34
C THR A 251 14.56 5.88 -13.66
N GLU A 252 15.13 7.03 -14.06
CA GLU A 252 15.96 7.13 -15.27
C GLU A 252 17.17 6.19 -15.22
N THR A 253 17.90 6.20 -14.08
CA THR A 253 19.08 5.35 -13.91
C THR A 253 18.73 3.86 -13.95
N LEU A 254 17.66 3.45 -13.27
CA LEU A 254 17.23 2.06 -13.19
C LEU A 254 16.70 1.56 -14.53
N ALA A 255 15.80 2.29 -15.16
CA ALA A 255 15.21 1.92 -16.44
C ALA A 255 16.24 1.92 -17.58
N SER A 256 17.18 2.88 -17.59
CA SER A 256 18.30 2.89 -18.56
C SER A 256 19.24 1.73 -18.33
N GLY A 257 19.58 1.43 -17.06
CA GLY A 257 20.53 0.38 -16.71
C GLY A 257 20.08 -1.03 -17.09
N VAL A 258 18.78 -1.28 -17.20
CA VAL A 258 18.24 -2.56 -17.72
C VAL A 258 18.63 -2.79 -19.18
N ASN A 259 18.78 -1.73 -19.95
CA ASN A 259 19.09 -1.77 -21.37
C ASN A 259 20.61 -1.75 -21.65
N GLU A 260 21.44 -1.55 -20.62
CA GLU A 260 22.90 -1.50 -20.76
C GLU A 260 23.56 -2.86 -20.56
N GLY A 261 24.44 -3.24 -21.48
CA GLY A 261 25.25 -4.44 -21.40
C GLY A 261 24.50 -5.75 -21.66
N GLU A 262 25.15 -6.89 -21.34
CA GLU A 262 24.58 -8.23 -21.52
C GLU A 262 23.70 -8.60 -20.30
N ALA A 263 22.45 -8.14 -20.32
CA ALA A 263 21.47 -8.32 -19.22
C ALA A 263 20.84 -9.73 -19.18
N TRP A 264 21.58 -10.77 -19.51
CA TRP A 264 21.02 -12.12 -19.61
C TRP A 264 20.64 -12.76 -18.25
N ALA A 265 21.10 -12.21 -17.15
CA ALA A 265 21.00 -12.84 -15.83
C ALA A 265 20.20 -12.06 -14.79
N TYR A 266 19.84 -10.81 -15.04
CA TYR A 266 19.08 -10.02 -14.07
C TYR A 266 17.78 -9.47 -14.68
N ARG A 267 16.84 -9.09 -13.81
CA ARG A 267 15.54 -8.54 -14.15
C ARG A 267 15.24 -7.32 -13.32
N LEU A 268 14.40 -6.48 -13.85
CA LEU A 268 13.73 -5.40 -13.14
C LEU A 268 12.25 -5.48 -13.51
N ASP A 269 11.41 -5.87 -12.57
CA ASP A 269 9.96 -5.98 -12.80
C ASP A 269 9.20 -4.77 -12.21
N GLY A 270 9.85 -4.01 -11.31
CA GLY A 270 9.27 -2.82 -10.73
C GLY A 270 10.27 -1.94 -10.01
N ILE A 271 9.88 -0.69 -9.84
CA ILE A 271 10.63 0.33 -9.08
C ILE A 271 9.77 0.77 -7.91
N SER A 272 10.31 0.64 -6.70
CA SER A 272 9.71 1.13 -5.46
C SER A 272 9.75 2.65 -5.42
N HIS A 273 8.67 3.26 -5.00
CA HIS A 273 8.57 4.68 -4.74
C HIS A 273 7.93 4.91 -3.38
N HIS A 274 8.34 5.98 -2.70
CA HIS A 274 7.78 6.38 -1.42
C HIS A 274 7.22 7.79 -1.51
N TYR A 275 6.03 7.99 -0.94
CA TYR A 275 5.41 9.31 -0.86
C TYR A 275 4.66 9.50 0.46
N TYR A 276 5.18 10.37 1.33
CA TYR A 276 4.52 10.72 2.57
C TYR A 276 3.90 12.11 2.52
N THR A 277 2.62 12.19 2.87
CA THR A 277 1.91 13.45 3.06
C THR A 277 2.31 14.07 4.40
N ILE A 278 3.00 15.21 4.34
CA ILE A 278 3.40 15.99 5.50
C ILE A 278 2.65 17.32 5.46
N PRO A 279 1.76 17.62 6.43
CA PRO A 279 0.89 18.80 6.40
C PRO A 279 1.59 20.12 6.12
N THR A 280 2.73 20.32 6.73
CA THR A 280 3.51 21.57 6.59
C THR A 280 4.46 21.56 5.39
N GLY A 281 4.80 20.35 4.88
CA GLY A 281 5.86 20.14 3.89
C GLY A 281 7.28 20.31 4.46
N ASP A 282 7.41 20.39 5.77
CA ASP A 282 8.67 20.51 6.49
C ASP A 282 8.90 19.25 7.34
N TRP A 283 10.00 18.54 7.07
CA TRP A 283 10.35 17.32 7.79
C TRP A 283 10.71 17.55 9.26
N ASP A 284 11.12 18.77 9.62
CA ASP A 284 11.47 19.15 10.99
C ASP A 284 10.25 19.60 11.81
N LYS A 285 9.13 19.89 11.13
CA LYS A 285 7.87 20.36 11.73
C LYS A 285 6.68 19.82 10.95
N LYS A 286 6.41 18.54 11.09
CA LYS A 286 5.43 17.84 10.24
C LYS A 286 3.98 18.25 10.48
N GLY A 287 3.67 18.79 11.66
CA GLY A 287 2.31 19.13 12.08
C GLY A 287 1.68 18.06 12.96
N SER A 288 0.52 18.38 13.54
CA SER A 288 -0.15 17.50 14.52
C SER A 288 -1.13 16.52 13.88
N ALA A 289 -1.22 15.32 14.45
CA ALA A 289 -2.24 14.34 14.09
C ALA A 289 -3.66 14.78 14.49
N THR A 290 -3.77 15.52 15.60
CA THR A 290 -5.04 16.00 16.17
C THR A 290 -4.94 17.47 16.58
N GLY A 291 -6.08 18.15 16.72
CA GLY A 291 -6.12 19.54 17.19
C GLY A 291 -5.52 20.57 16.23
N PHE A 292 -5.34 20.21 14.98
CA PHE A 292 -4.75 21.03 13.94
C PHE A 292 -5.73 22.11 13.44
N PRO A 293 -5.22 23.27 12.96
CA PRO A 293 -6.02 24.34 12.36
C PRO A 293 -6.49 23.97 10.94
N GLU A 294 -7.42 24.76 10.40
CA GLU A 294 -7.97 24.54 9.06
C GLU A 294 -6.93 24.67 7.94
N GLU A 295 -5.91 25.51 8.16
CA GLU A 295 -4.77 25.66 7.25
C GLU A 295 -3.98 24.35 7.09
N GLU A 296 -3.82 23.58 8.17
CA GLU A 296 -3.20 22.24 8.09
C GLU A 296 -4.13 21.21 7.45
N TRP A 297 -5.46 21.35 7.59
CA TRP A 297 -6.42 20.51 6.89
C TRP A 297 -6.25 20.62 5.38
N ILE A 298 -6.42 21.83 4.83
CA ILE A 298 -6.34 22.03 3.39
C ILE A 298 -4.94 21.75 2.83
N SER A 299 -3.89 22.15 3.57
CA SER A 299 -2.50 21.88 3.18
C SER A 299 -2.22 20.36 3.12
N THR A 300 -2.76 19.56 4.06
CA THR A 300 -2.63 18.10 4.01
C THR A 300 -3.24 17.54 2.73
N LEU A 301 -4.46 17.97 2.38
CA LEU A 301 -5.14 17.50 1.18
C LEU A 301 -4.43 17.94 -0.10
N TYR A 302 -4.00 19.18 -0.17
CA TYR A 302 -3.19 19.69 -1.28
C TYR A 302 -1.91 18.86 -1.47
N ARG A 303 -1.16 18.60 -0.38
CA ARG A 303 0.08 17.83 -0.45
C ARG A 303 -0.16 16.36 -0.78
N THR A 304 -1.31 15.80 -0.40
CA THR A 304 -1.70 14.48 -0.85
C THR A 304 -1.85 14.42 -2.37
N MET A 305 -2.41 15.48 -2.97
CA MET A 305 -2.60 15.55 -4.43
C MET A 305 -1.28 15.60 -5.21
N LEU A 306 -0.18 16.04 -4.60
CA LEU A 306 1.14 16.06 -5.26
C LEU A 306 1.67 14.66 -5.60
N VAL A 307 1.08 13.58 -5.04
CA VAL A 307 1.40 12.21 -5.46
C VAL A 307 1.07 11.97 -6.94
N ASP A 308 0.07 12.66 -7.49
CA ASP A 308 -0.29 12.63 -8.92
C ASP A 308 0.88 13.13 -9.80
N GLU A 309 1.50 14.24 -9.38
CA GLU A 309 2.68 14.79 -10.07
C GLU A 309 3.87 13.84 -9.98
N HIS A 310 4.08 13.24 -8.77
CA HIS A 310 5.13 12.26 -8.54
C HIS A 310 4.98 11.04 -9.47
N LEU A 311 3.79 10.45 -9.53
CA LEU A 311 3.51 9.30 -10.39
C LEU A 311 3.65 9.68 -11.86
N THR A 312 3.01 10.78 -12.29
CA THR A 312 3.08 11.26 -13.68
C THR A 312 4.51 11.53 -14.15
N ALA A 313 5.37 12.13 -13.30
CA ALA A 313 6.76 12.39 -13.66
C ALA A 313 7.53 11.11 -13.92
N ASN A 314 7.36 10.09 -13.07
CA ASN A 314 8.06 8.82 -13.19
C ASN A 314 7.46 7.94 -14.32
N GLU A 315 6.15 7.98 -14.55
CA GLU A 315 5.52 7.33 -15.70
C GLU A 315 6.06 7.84 -17.04
N ARG A 316 6.24 9.15 -17.19
CA ARG A 316 6.82 9.74 -18.42
C ARG A 316 8.23 9.24 -18.69
N VAL A 317 9.03 9.03 -17.66
CA VAL A 317 10.37 8.43 -17.79
C VAL A 317 10.26 6.99 -18.25
N LEU A 318 9.41 6.20 -17.61
CA LEU A 318 9.19 4.80 -18.00
C LEU A 318 8.61 4.67 -19.42
N ASP A 319 7.70 5.53 -19.83
CA ASP A 319 7.14 5.53 -21.18
C ASP A 319 8.22 5.76 -22.25
N ALA A 320 9.23 6.56 -21.93
CA ALA A 320 10.35 6.82 -22.83
C ALA A 320 11.39 5.67 -22.87
N LEU A 321 11.64 5.01 -21.72
CA LEU A 321 12.73 4.05 -21.56
C LEU A 321 12.28 2.58 -21.59
N ASP A 322 11.01 2.32 -21.29
CA ASP A 322 10.38 1.00 -21.26
C ASP A 322 9.03 1.02 -22.01
N PRO A 323 9.03 1.22 -23.33
CA PRO A 323 7.81 1.32 -24.14
C PRO A 323 7.00 0.01 -24.18
N ASP A 324 7.60 -1.12 -23.81
CA ASP A 324 6.94 -2.43 -23.72
C ASP A 324 6.20 -2.63 -22.37
N GLU A 325 6.21 -1.64 -21.49
CA GLU A 325 5.52 -1.63 -20.20
C GLU A 325 5.88 -2.82 -19.26
N LYS A 326 7.13 -3.21 -19.23
CA LYS A 326 7.63 -4.32 -18.42
C LYS A 326 7.90 -3.93 -16.96
N ILE A 327 8.20 -2.63 -16.74
CA ILE A 327 8.58 -2.09 -15.44
C ILE A 327 7.36 -1.35 -14.86
N GLY A 328 6.87 -1.83 -13.71
CA GLY A 328 5.81 -1.16 -12.95
C GLY A 328 6.34 -0.20 -11.90
N ILE A 329 5.49 0.72 -11.48
CA ILE A 329 5.69 1.54 -10.28
C ILE A 329 5.05 0.81 -9.09
N TYR A 330 5.79 0.72 -7.97
CA TYR A 330 5.34 0.16 -6.71
C TYR A 330 5.45 1.27 -5.66
N LEU A 331 4.33 1.94 -5.35
CA LEU A 331 4.28 2.95 -4.29
C LEU A 331 4.15 2.22 -2.94
N ASP A 332 5.20 1.50 -2.57
CA ASP A 332 5.18 0.53 -1.49
C ASP A 332 5.42 1.12 -0.09
N GLU A 333 5.48 2.46 0.00
CA GLU A 333 5.24 3.24 1.21
C GLU A 333 4.50 4.54 0.87
N TRP A 334 3.30 4.72 1.44
CA TRP A 334 2.55 5.97 1.36
C TRP A 334 1.71 6.18 2.61
N GLY A 335 1.35 7.42 2.89
CA GLY A 335 0.49 7.78 4.01
C GLY A 335 0.83 9.15 4.59
N THR A 336 0.25 9.46 5.74
CA THR A 336 0.56 10.68 6.51
C THR A 336 1.68 10.45 7.49
N TRP A 337 2.53 11.45 7.67
CA TRP A 337 3.56 11.46 8.70
C TRP A 337 3.49 12.76 9.50
N TYR A 338 3.13 12.64 10.78
CA TYR A 338 3.02 13.77 11.70
C TYR A 338 4.18 13.83 12.69
N ASP A 339 4.24 14.91 13.47
CA ASP A 339 5.14 14.96 14.61
C ASP A 339 4.77 13.88 15.64
N PRO A 340 5.74 13.30 16.36
CA PRO A 340 5.48 12.26 17.36
C PRO A 340 4.48 12.73 18.43
N GLU A 341 3.54 11.87 18.80
CA GLU A 341 2.55 12.13 19.84
C GLU A 341 3.23 12.28 21.21
N GLU A 342 2.79 13.28 21.99
CA GLU A 342 3.29 13.51 23.33
C GLU A 342 3.02 12.28 24.23
N GLY A 343 4.03 11.88 25.02
CA GLY A 343 3.93 10.71 25.91
C GLY A 343 4.24 9.37 25.25
N HIS A 344 4.52 9.34 23.96
CA HIS A 344 4.99 8.16 23.25
C HIS A 344 6.48 8.25 22.90
N GLU A 345 7.14 7.09 22.71
CA GLU A 345 8.51 7.02 22.22
C GLU A 345 8.58 7.56 20.78
N PRO A 346 9.33 8.65 20.52
CA PRO A 346 9.31 9.25 19.19
C PRO A 346 9.73 8.30 18.06
N GLY A 347 10.68 7.39 18.33
CA GLY A 347 11.14 6.38 17.38
C GLY A 347 10.12 5.29 17.08
N PHE A 348 8.96 5.27 17.73
CA PHE A 348 7.87 4.32 17.45
C PHE A 348 6.89 4.85 16.42
N LEU A 349 7.01 6.11 16.03
CA LEU A 349 6.18 6.75 15.00
C LEU A 349 4.66 6.53 15.24
N TYR A 350 4.26 6.47 16.52
CA TYR A 350 2.86 6.38 16.85
C TYR A 350 2.18 7.73 16.63
N GLN A 351 1.06 7.73 15.93
CA GLN A 351 0.20 8.89 15.76
C GLN A 351 -1.27 8.51 15.81
N GLN A 352 -2.11 9.45 16.23
CA GLN A 352 -3.56 9.32 16.16
C GLN A 352 -4.01 9.40 14.68
N ASN A 353 -5.24 8.93 14.47
CA ASN A 353 -5.85 8.91 13.14
C ASN A 353 -7.20 9.63 13.22
N SER A 354 -7.46 10.54 12.31
CA SER A 354 -8.67 11.38 12.26
C SER A 354 -9.40 11.19 10.93
N ILE A 355 -10.53 11.89 10.74
CA ILE A 355 -11.23 11.91 9.46
C ILE A 355 -10.34 12.47 8.33
N ARG A 356 -9.40 13.38 8.65
CA ARG A 356 -8.42 13.88 7.68
C ARG A 356 -7.61 12.75 7.05
N ASP A 357 -7.19 11.77 7.86
CA ASP A 357 -6.43 10.60 7.37
C ASP A 357 -7.29 9.69 6.48
N ALA A 358 -8.58 9.55 6.79
CA ALA A 358 -9.50 8.83 5.91
C ALA A 358 -9.66 9.52 4.55
N LEU A 359 -9.73 10.87 4.54
CA LEU A 359 -9.78 11.63 3.28
C LEU A 359 -8.47 11.54 2.51
N VAL A 360 -7.31 11.58 3.19
CA VAL A 360 -6.00 11.33 2.57
C VAL A 360 -5.96 9.96 1.91
N ALA A 361 -6.44 8.90 2.59
CA ALA A 361 -6.47 7.57 1.99
C ALA A 361 -7.41 7.51 0.78
N ALA A 362 -8.62 8.05 0.89
CA ALA A 362 -9.59 8.07 -0.20
C ALA A 362 -9.10 8.89 -1.41
N LEU A 363 -8.46 10.03 -1.15
CA LEU A 363 -7.88 10.89 -2.19
C LEU A 363 -6.74 10.18 -2.92
N ASN A 364 -5.85 9.50 -2.18
CA ASN A 364 -4.81 8.66 -2.77
C ASN A 364 -5.41 7.56 -3.66
N PHE A 365 -6.43 6.83 -3.20
CA PHE A 365 -7.07 5.80 -4.03
C PHE A 365 -7.67 6.39 -5.31
N ASN A 366 -8.36 7.53 -5.23
CA ASN A 366 -8.91 8.19 -6.42
C ASN A 366 -7.80 8.57 -7.42
N ILE A 367 -6.62 8.96 -6.92
CA ILE A 367 -5.45 9.24 -7.75
C ILE A 367 -4.88 7.94 -8.33
N PHE A 368 -4.64 6.93 -7.50
CA PHE A 368 -4.06 5.65 -7.94
C PHE A 368 -4.85 4.98 -9.06
N HIS A 369 -6.18 5.10 -9.03
CA HIS A 369 -7.04 4.56 -10.09
C HIS A 369 -6.81 5.19 -11.47
N ARG A 370 -6.27 6.41 -11.53
CA ARG A 370 -5.90 7.06 -12.81
C ARG A 370 -4.56 6.58 -13.36
N HIS A 371 -3.73 5.96 -12.51
CA HIS A 371 -2.37 5.50 -12.83
C HIS A 371 -2.27 3.97 -13.02
N THR A 372 -3.39 3.26 -13.16
CA THR A 372 -3.48 1.79 -13.22
C THR A 372 -2.60 1.14 -14.28
N ARG A 373 -2.21 1.87 -15.32
CA ARG A 373 -1.34 1.37 -16.37
C ARG A 373 0.09 1.07 -15.88
N ARG A 374 0.65 1.92 -15.02
CA ARG A 374 2.03 1.80 -14.51
C ARG A 374 2.09 1.56 -13.01
N LEU A 375 1.11 2.01 -12.25
CA LEU A 375 1.05 1.79 -10.81
C LEU A 375 0.46 0.40 -10.53
N HIS A 376 1.32 -0.56 -10.21
CA HIS A 376 0.93 -1.95 -10.02
C HIS A 376 0.59 -2.30 -8.57
N MET A 377 1.17 -1.57 -7.60
CA MET A 377 1.00 -1.82 -6.16
C MET A 377 1.12 -0.53 -5.37
N ALA A 378 0.39 -0.44 -4.25
CA ALA A 378 0.59 0.58 -3.24
C ALA A 378 0.40 -0.01 -1.84
N ASN A 379 1.31 0.27 -0.89
CA ASN A 379 1.26 -0.26 0.46
C ASN A 379 1.21 0.88 1.46
N ILE A 380 0.11 0.96 2.23
CA ILE A 380 0.01 2.01 3.25
C ILE A 380 0.99 1.78 4.40
N ALA A 381 1.60 2.83 4.85
CA ALA A 381 2.46 2.85 6.03
C ALA A 381 1.69 3.39 7.25
N GLN A 382 1.31 2.50 8.22
CA GLN A 382 1.53 1.06 8.22
C GLN A 382 0.24 0.34 8.68
N THR A 383 0.29 -0.99 8.77
CA THR A 383 -0.91 -1.79 9.07
C THR A 383 -1.46 -1.52 10.48
N VAL A 384 -0.59 -1.54 11.53
CA VAL A 384 -0.99 -1.44 12.94
C VAL A 384 -0.07 -0.49 13.70
N ASN A 385 -0.65 0.41 14.48
CA ASN A 385 0.00 1.26 15.50
C ASN A 385 1.08 2.24 15.02
N VAL A 386 1.42 2.27 13.75
CA VAL A 386 2.53 3.06 13.22
C VAL A 386 2.04 3.96 12.10
N LEU A 387 2.42 5.23 12.11
CA LEU A 387 2.05 6.23 11.11
C LEU A 387 0.52 6.22 10.83
N GLN A 388 0.09 6.22 9.59
CA GLN A 388 -1.34 6.18 9.23
C GLN A 388 -1.92 4.76 9.34
N ALA A 389 -1.87 4.19 10.55
CA ALA A 389 -2.30 2.82 10.79
C ALA A 389 -3.79 2.60 10.50
N VAL A 390 -4.13 1.46 9.88
CA VAL A 390 -5.53 1.08 9.69
C VAL A 390 -6.17 0.57 10.98
N VAL A 391 -5.35 0.05 11.92
CA VAL A 391 -5.78 -0.43 13.23
C VAL A 391 -4.85 0.07 14.32
N LEU A 392 -5.42 0.49 15.46
CA LEU A 392 -4.68 0.77 16.68
C LEU A 392 -5.03 -0.27 17.74
N THR A 393 -4.03 -0.69 18.53
CA THR A 393 -4.19 -1.64 19.63
C THR A 393 -3.58 -1.12 20.91
N GLU A 394 -4.24 -1.38 22.05
CA GLU A 394 -3.69 -1.11 23.37
C GLU A 394 -4.20 -2.14 24.38
N GLY A 395 -3.29 -2.94 24.96
CA GLY A 395 -3.66 -4.10 25.77
C GLY A 395 -4.55 -5.05 24.94
N ASP A 396 -5.73 -5.36 25.50
CA ASP A 396 -6.74 -6.22 24.85
C ASP A 396 -7.72 -5.43 23.94
N ARG A 397 -7.53 -4.12 23.77
CA ARG A 397 -8.42 -3.26 22.98
C ARG A 397 -7.92 -3.07 21.56
N ILE A 398 -8.88 -2.95 20.64
CA ILE A 398 -8.66 -2.60 19.23
C ILE A 398 -9.52 -1.39 18.85
N VAL A 399 -8.97 -0.53 18.00
CA VAL A 399 -9.71 0.56 17.35
C VAL A 399 -9.47 0.45 15.84
N ARG A 400 -10.54 0.35 15.07
CA ARG A 400 -10.53 0.54 13.62
C ARG A 400 -10.52 2.03 13.36
N THR A 401 -9.46 2.51 12.73
CA THR A 401 -9.25 3.94 12.50
C THR A 401 -10.17 4.48 11.39
N PRO A 402 -10.29 5.80 11.23
CA PRO A 402 -10.92 6.37 10.05
C PRO A 402 -10.30 5.88 8.72
N THR A 403 -8.98 5.68 8.68
CA THR A 403 -8.29 5.08 7.52
C THR A 403 -8.77 3.65 7.24
N TYR A 404 -8.99 2.81 8.27
CA TYR A 404 -9.60 1.49 8.09
C TYR A 404 -10.91 1.57 7.33
N HIS A 405 -11.76 2.51 7.69
CA HIS A 405 -13.07 2.67 7.06
C HIS A 405 -12.97 3.19 5.62
N ALA A 406 -11.94 3.97 5.29
CA ALA A 406 -11.64 4.29 3.91
C ALA A 406 -11.33 3.03 3.09
N PHE A 407 -10.41 2.19 3.56
CA PHE A 407 -10.12 0.90 2.92
C PHE A 407 -11.37 0.02 2.77
N GLU A 408 -12.18 -0.10 3.84
CA GLU A 408 -13.43 -0.90 3.83
C GLU A 408 -14.41 -0.43 2.75
N MET A 409 -14.52 0.89 2.54
CA MET A 409 -15.39 1.49 1.53
C MET A 409 -14.87 1.24 0.11
N TYR A 410 -13.56 1.13 -0.09
CA TYR A 410 -12.94 0.91 -1.39
C TYR A 410 -12.76 -0.57 -1.78
N VAL A 411 -13.14 -1.53 -0.93
CA VAL A 411 -13.12 -2.96 -1.28
C VAL A 411 -13.78 -3.28 -2.63
N PRO A 412 -14.92 -2.67 -3.02
CA PRO A 412 -15.56 -2.96 -4.32
C PRO A 412 -14.75 -2.54 -5.55
N PHE A 413 -13.73 -1.70 -5.38
CA PHE A 413 -12.86 -1.27 -6.48
C PHE A 413 -11.74 -2.27 -6.79
N GLN A 414 -11.47 -3.23 -5.90
CA GLN A 414 -10.43 -4.24 -6.12
C GLN A 414 -10.76 -5.09 -7.35
N ASP A 415 -9.86 -5.13 -8.33
CA ASP A 415 -10.00 -5.81 -9.62
C ASP A 415 -11.16 -5.33 -10.51
N ALA A 416 -11.76 -4.18 -10.19
CA ALA A 416 -12.76 -3.55 -11.03
C ALA A 416 -12.12 -2.81 -12.22
N THR A 417 -12.89 -2.56 -13.26
CA THR A 417 -12.44 -1.77 -14.42
C THR A 417 -12.61 -0.28 -14.13
N PHE A 418 -11.53 0.48 -14.19
CA PHE A 418 -11.57 1.94 -13.99
C PHE A 418 -12.46 2.62 -15.02
N LEU A 419 -13.25 3.58 -14.56
CA LEU A 419 -14.06 4.45 -15.39
C LEU A 419 -13.64 5.91 -15.15
N PRO A 420 -13.23 6.65 -16.21
CA PRO A 420 -12.89 8.06 -16.05
C PRO A 420 -14.06 8.86 -15.47
N VAL A 421 -13.76 9.75 -14.55
CA VAL A 421 -14.69 10.74 -14.01
C VAL A 421 -14.19 12.12 -14.41
N GLU A 422 -15.04 12.85 -15.15
CA GLU A 422 -14.73 14.18 -15.68
C GLU A 422 -15.57 15.20 -14.88
N PRO A 423 -14.97 16.24 -14.28
CA PRO A 423 -15.72 17.35 -13.73
C PRO A 423 -16.28 18.19 -14.88
N GLU A 424 -17.60 18.45 -14.88
CA GLU A 424 -18.27 19.32 -15.85
C GLU A 424 -18.37 20.75 -15.28
N ASP A 425 -18.75 20.89 -14.00
CA ASP A 425 -18.69 22.10 -13.22
C ASP A 425 -18.28 21.77 -11.78
N MET A 426 -17.24 22.42 -11.29
CA MET A 426 -16.71 22.18 -9.95
C MET A 426 -15.94 23.39 -9.46
N THR A 427 -16.29 23.87 -8.28
CA THR A 427 -15.57 24.92 -7.58
C THR A 427 -14.41 24.33 -6.76
N ASP A 428 -13.46 25.17 -6.43
CA ASP A 428 -12.36 24.82 -5.55
C ASP A 428 -12.66 25.30 -4.12
N TYR A 429 -12.19 24.53 -3.14
CA TYR A 429 -12.05 24.95 -1.76
C TYR A 429 -10.72 25.68 -1.60
N GLU A 430 -10.80 26.95 -1.25
CA GLU A 430 -9.64 27.84 -1.12
C GLU A 430 -9.47 28.33 0.31
N LEU A 431 -8.22 28.32 0.82
CA LEU A 431 -7.84 28.94 2.08
C LEU A 431 -6.43 29.54 1.96
N GLY A 432 -6.34 30.85 2.01
CA GLY A 432 -5.07 31.56 1.78
C GLY A 432 -4.56 31.39 0.34
N GLU A 433 -3.39 30.82 0.17
CA GLU A 433 -2.78 30.53 -1.15
C GLU A 433 -2.99 29.07 -1.60
N VAL A 434 -3.67 28.27 -0.80
CA VAL A 434 -3.91 26.86 -1.09
C VAL A 434 -5.29 26.66 -1.65
N SER A 435 -5.38 25.93 -2.75
CA SER A 435 -6.62 25.56 -3.42
C SER A 435 -6.64 24.04 -3.67
N VAL A 436 -7.77 23.40 -3.42
CA VAL A 436 -8.05 22.01 -3.75
C VAL A 436 -9.45 21.88 -4.34
N PRO A 437 -9.73 20.92 -5.22
CA PRO A 437 -11.10 20.74 -5.70
C PRO A 437 -12.06 20.47 -4.53
N HIS A 438 -13.29 20.96 -4.63
CA HIS A 438 -14.29 20.73 -3.58
C HIS A 438 -14.58 19.23 -3.41
N VAL A 439 -14.62 18.49 -4.52
CA VAL A 439 -14.87 17.04 -4.53
C VAL A 439 -13.79 16.31 -5.31
N SER A 440 -13.29 15.21 -4.76
CA SER A 440 -12.51 14.21 -5.49
C SER A 440 -13.39 12.99 -5.75
N ALA A 441 -13.33 12.44 -6.96
CA ALA A 441 -14.16 11.32 -7.36
C ALA A 441 -13.39 10.26 -8.15
N THR A 442 -13.85 9.00 -8.05
CA THR A 442 -13.45 7.90 -8.91
C THR A 442 -14.62 6.97 -9.16
N ALA A 443 -14.61 6.24 -10.27
CA ALA A 443 -15.62 5.26 -10.60
C ALA A 443 -15.01 4.00 -11.20
N ALA A 444 -15.73 2.88 -11.04
CA ALA A 444 -15.33 1.62 -11.64
C ALA A 444 -16.52 0.73 -11.97
N LEU A 445 -16.31 -0.23 -12.87
CA LEU A 445 -17.27 -1.30 -13.17
C LEU A 445 -16.71 -2.60 -12.59
N THR A 446 -17.47 -3.20 -11.65
CA THR A 446 -17.10 -4.48 -11.04
C THR A 446 -17.25 -5.64 -12.01
N GLY A 447 -16.60 -6.77 -11.71
CA GLY A 447 -16.76 -8.01 -12.51
C GLY A 447 -18.20 -8.54 -12.56
N GLU A 448 -19.07 -8.12 -11.63
CA GLU A 448 -20.50 -8.46 -11.57
C GLU A 448 -21.37 -7.49 -12.39
N GLY A 449 -20.77 -6.43 -12.94
CA GLY A 449 -21.45 -5.42 -13.75
C GLY A 449 -22.11 -4.32 -12.94
N GLU A 450 -21.76 -4.17 -11.66
CA GLU A 450 -22.16 -3.04 -10.84
C GLU A 450 -21.23 -1.85 -11.08
N LEU A 451 -21.82 -0.65 -11.23
CA LEU A 451 -21.05 0.59 -11.27
C LEU A 451 -20.88 1.10 -9.84
N VAL A 452 -19.65 1.31 -9.43
CA VAL A 452 -19.29 1.88 -8.12
C VAL A 452 -18.68 3.27 -8.31
N VAL A 453 -19.08 4.21 -7.45
CA VAL A 453 -18.57 5.59 -7.44
C VAL A 453 -18.14 5.94 -6.02
N ALA A 454 -16.94 6.48 -5.87
CA ALA A 454 -16.50 7.09 -4.62
C ALA A 454 -16.45 8.62 -4.79
N LEU A 455 -17.07 9.33 -3.86
CA LEU A 455 -17.07 10.78 -3.78
C LEU A 455 -16.46 11.21 -2.45
N VAL A 456 -15.53 12.14 -2.49
CA VAL A 456 -14.80 12.64 -1.32
C VAL A 456 -14.94 14.16 -1.27
N ASN A 457 -15.74 14.67 -0.34
CA ASN A 457 -15.81 16.10 -0.07
C ASN A 457 -14.57 16.55 0.71
N LEU A 458 -13.77 17.41 0.12
CA LEU A 458 -12.52 17.91 0.69
C LEU A 458 -12.71 19.17 1.55
N HIS A 459 -13.87 19.84 1.45
CA HIS A 459 -14.14 21.04 2.23
C HIS A 459 -14.24 20.74 3.72
N ALA A 460 -13.62 21.56 4.55
CA ALA A 460 -13.54 21.33 6.01
C ALA A 460 -14.92 21.47 6.69
N ARG A 461 -15.85 22.22 6.12
CA ARG A 461 -17.12 22.64 6.77
C ARG A 461 -18.36 22.49 5.92
N ASP A 462 -18.27 22.79 4.63
CA ASP A 462 -19.43 22.93 3.79
C ASP A 462 -19.83 21.60 3.14
N ALA A 463 -21.12 21.37 3.06
CA ALA A 463 -21.68 20.30 2.28
C ALA A 463 -21.78 20.71 0.82
N VAL A 464 -21.83 19.73 -0.07
CA VAL A 464 -21.95 19.92 -1.51
C VAL A 464 -23.00 18.97 -2.04
N ASP A 465 -23.85 19.45 -2.95
CA ASP A 465 -24.74 18.63 -3.75
C ASP A 465 -23.98 18.18 -5.01
N VAL A 466 -23.99 16.88 -5.32
CA VAL A 466 -23.24 16.32 -6.45
C VAL A 466 -24.20 15.65 -7.41
N ASP A 467 -24.29 16.20 -8.62
CA ASP A 467 -24.98 15.56 -9.73
C ASP A 467 -24.03 14.70 -10.56
N VAL A 468 -24.37 13.43 -10.76
CA VAL A 468 -23.53 12.46 -11.46
C VAL A 468 -24.23 11.97 -12.73
N GLU A 469 -23.75 12.38 -13.89
CA GLU A 469 -24.16 11.84 -15.18
C GLU A 469 -23.45 10.50 -15.46
N LEU A 470 -24.21 9.46 -15.84
CA LEU A 470 -23.66 8.16 -16.22
C LEU A 470 -23.70 8.00 -17.75
N ARG A 471 -22.56 8.17 -18.41
CA ARG A 471 -22.46 8.00 -19.86
C ARG A 471 -22.16 6.55 -20.23
N GLY A 472 -23.04 5.94 -21.01
CA GLY A 472 -22.87 4.55 -21.45
C GLY A 472 -23.35 3.49 -20.44
N TYR A 473 -23.96 3.90 -19.31
CA TYR A 473 -24.50 3.00 -18.29
C TYR A 473 -25.91 3.41 -17.88
N ALA A 474 -26.79 2.43 -17.65
CA ALA A 474 -28.14 2.67 -17.18
C ALA A 474 -28.35 1.97 -15.83
N ALA A 475 -28.40 2.75 -14.76
CA ALA A 475 -28.66 2.26 -13.42
C ALA A 475 -30.15 1.99 -13.23
N ALA A 476 -30.51 0.83 -12.69
CA ALA A 476 -31.87 0.48 -12.29
C ALA A 476 -32.19 0.93 -10.85
N SER A 477 -31.19 1.04 -10.02
CA SER A 477 -31.24 1.47 -8.61
C SER A 477 -29.90 2.02 -8.17
N ALA A 478 -29.89 2.82 -7.11
CA ALA A 478 -28.67 3.28 -6.46
C ALA A 478 -28.77 3.01 -4.95
N SER A 479 -27.63 2.64 -4.35
CA SER A 479 -27.47 2.54 -2.90
C SER A 479 -26.13 3.11 -2.51
N GLY A 480 -25.96 3.56 -1.25
CA GLY A 480 -24.72 4.18 -0.85
C GLY A 480 -24.41 4.03 0.64
N ARG A 481 -23.14 4.23 0.98
CA ARG A 481 -22.64 4.36 2.34
C ARG A 481 -21.98 5.71 2.50
N VAL A 482 -22.23 6.34 3.65
CA VAL A 482 -21.65 7.64 4.00
C VAL A 482 -20.83 7.48 5.28
N ARG A 483 -19.65 8.08 5.30
CA ARG A 483 -18.87 8.29 6.51
C ARG A 483 -18.67 9.79 6.70
N SER A 484 -19.10 10.29 7.86
CA SER A 484 -18.93 11.68 8.28
C SER A 484 -18.36 11.70 9.71
N ARG A 485 -18.07 12.90 10.19
CA ARG A 485 -17.66 13.11 11.59
C ARG A 485 -18.60 12.50 12.60
#